data_15e3d91e9a632a578c1e852aea10a165
#
_entry.id   15e3d91e9a632a578c1e852aea10a165
#
_cell.length_a   1.000
_cell.length_b   1.000
_cell.length_c   1.000
_cell.angle_alpha   90.00
_cell.angle_beta   90.00
_cell.angle_gamma   90.00
#
_symmetry.space_group_name_H-M   'P 1'
#
loop_
_entity.id
_entity.type
_entity.pdbx_description
1 polymer ?
#
loop_
_entity_poly.entity_id
_entity_poly.type
_entity_poly.pdbx_seq_one_letter_code
_entity_poly.pdbx_strand_id
1 'polypeptide(L)'
;MLFRSRLMDIAIREAARLDTIITEFLQYARPPALDPAEADLNKVLAETLDLVEHEARARSNIKIVTSLAADALMGQVDQNQMRQVFWNLAINAFDAMPHGGQLEIATRQRKIDAGGRKATVSEVVFRDTGEGIPRQNLDKIFLPFFTTKTHGSGLGLAAVHRIVDLHGGWIKVDSREGEGSQFIVCLPHSVDAGVRLWHEGREPWKRF
;
A
#
# COMPACT_ATOMS: atom_id res chain seq x y z
N MET A 1 24.85 36.71 -5.99
CA MET A 1 24.86 35.69 -4.93
C MET A 1 23.63 34.77 -4.94
N LEU A 2 22.42 35.27 -5.16
CA LEU A 2 21.16 34.54 -5.15
C LEU A 2 21.06 33.38 -6.20
N PHE A 3 21.69 33.53 -7.36
CA PHE A 3 21.61 32.50 -8.43
C PHE A 3 22.40 31.22 -8.09
N ARG A 4 23.59 31.36 -7.45
CA ARG A 4 24.38 30.19 -7.01
C ARG A 4 23.71 29.40 -5.89
N SER A 5 23.06 30.08 -4.94
CA SER A 5 22.29 29.45 -3.87
C SER A 5 21.13 28.62 -4.44
N ARG A 6 20.36 29.18 -5.38
CA ARG A 6 19.23 28.51 -6.00
C ARG A 6 19.63 27.27 -6.82
N LEU A 7 20.77 27.33 -7.51
CA LEU A 7 21.32 26.18 -8.25
C LEU A 7 21.77 25.06 -7.30
N MET A 8 22.41 25.43 -6.18
CA MET A 8 22.84 24.51 -5.13
C MET A 8 21.61 23.82 -4.49
N ASP A 9 20.56 24.57 -4.16
CA ASP A 9 19.33 24.03 -3.57
C ASP A 9 18.61 23.04 -4.53
N ILE A 10 18.64 23.31 -5.83
CA ILE A 10 18.12 22.40 -6.86
C ILE A 10 18.97 21.13 -6.90
N ALA A 11 20.31 21.26 -6.94
CA ALA A 11 21.22 20.12 -7.00
C ALA A 11 21.08 19.21 -5.77
N ILE A 12 20.98 19.78 -4.56
CA ILE A 12 20.78 19.03 -3.32
C ILE A 12 19.45 18.26 -3.35
N ARG A 13 18.38 18.90 -3.83
CA ARG A 13 17.06 18.29 -3.93
C ARG A 13 17.03 17.13 -4.92
N GLU A 14 17.66 17.30 -6.08
CA GLU A 14 17.73 16.23 -7.08
C GLU A 14 18.64 15.08 -6.64
N ALA A 15 19.74 15.37 -5.91
CA ALA A 15 20.59 14.35 -5.32
C ALA A 15 19.82 13.53 -4.26
N ALA A 16 19.08 14.18 -3.36
CA ALA A 16 18.24 13.50 -2.37
C ALA A 16 17.13 12.65 -3.04
N ARG A 17 16.54 13.15 -4.13
CA ARG A 17 15.56 12.40 -4.91
C ARG A 17 16.16 11.14 -5.55
N LEU A 18 17.36 11.25 -6.14
CA LEU A 18 18.07 10.10 -6.71
C LEU A 18 18.38 9.06 -5.65
N ASP A 19 18.83 9.47 -4.47
CA ASP A 19 19.10 8.59 -3.33
C ASP A 19 17.84 7.81 -2.91
N THR A 20 16.71 8.50 -2.82
CA THR A 20 15.41 7.86 -2.55
C THR A 20 15.04 6.82 -3.62
N ILE A 21 15.14 7.18 -4.90
CA ILE A 21 14.83 6.26 -6.01
C ILE A 21 15.75 5.04 -6.00
N ILE A 22 17.04 5.23 -5.77
CA ILE A 22 18.01 4.13 -5.68
C ILE A 22 17.68 3.21 -4.50
N THR A 23 17.37 3.78 -3.34
CA THR A 23 17.01 3.03 -2.14
C THR A 23 15.75 2.21 -2.36
N GLU A 24 14.69 2.81 -2.90
CA GLU A 24 13.45 2.11 -3.24
C GLU A 24 13.66 1.02 -4.29
N PHE A 25 14.50 1.30 -5.31
CA PHE A 25 14.85 0.31 -6.32
C PHE A 25 15.59 -0.88 -5.72
N LEU A 26 16.58 -0.65 -4.85
CA LEU A 26 17.33 -1.72 -4.19
C LEU A 26 16.41 -2.57 -3.29
N GLN A 27 15.52 -1.96 -2.54
CA GLN A 27 14.50 -2.64 -1.74
C GLN A 27 13.55 -3.46 -2.62
N TYR A 28 13.15 -2.91 -3.77
CA TYR A 28 12.32 -3.64 -4.73
C TYR A 28 13.09 -4.78 -5.40
N ALA A 29 14.31 -4.55 -5.90
CA ALA A 29 15.08 -5.53 -6.65
C ALA A 29 15.58 -6.69 -5.77
N ARG A 30 15.96 -6.39 -4.53
CA ARG A 30 16.49 -7.35 -3.57
C ARG A 30 15.85 -7.14 -2.18
N PRO A 31 14.58 -7.52 -2.03
CA PRO A 31 13.93 -7.40 -0.74
C PRO A 31 14.68 -8.23 0.30
N PRO A 32 14.69 -7.78 1.55
CA PRO A 32 15.19 -8.61 2.65
C PRO A 32 14.44 -9.96 2.65
N ALA A 33 15.10 -10.99 3.14
CA ALA A 33 14.46 -12.29 3.31
C ALA A 33 13.21 -12.14 4.17
N LEU A 34 12.13 -12.80 3.76
CA LEU A 34 10.88 -12.79 4.50
C LEU A 34 11.10 -13.44 5.88
N ASP A 35 10.78 -12.72 6.94
CA ASP A 35 10.85 -13.21 8.34
C ASP A 35 9.44 -13.17 8.96
N PRO A 36 8.57 -14.15 8.60
CA PRO A 36 7.19 -14.17 9.06
C PRO A 36 7.11 -14.65 10.51
N ALA A 37 6.40 -13.89 11.33
CA ALA A 37 6.05 -14.25 12.69
C ALA A 37 4.54 -14.12 12.88
N GLU A 38 4.01 -14.83 13.88
CA GLU A 38 2.63 -14.62 14.27
C GLU A 38 2.46 -13.21 14.83
N ALA A 39 1.61 -12.40 14.20
CA ALA A 39 1.37 -11.02 14.58
C ALA A 39 -0.10 -10.62 14.40
N ASP A 40 -0.52 -9.67 15.23
CA ASP A 40 -1.81 -9.02 15.10
C ASP A 40 -1.69 -7.82 14.14
N LEU A 41 -2.32 -7.93 12.97
CA LEU A 41 -2.31 -6.88 11.95
C LEU A 41 -2.88 -5.55 12.45
N ASN A 42 -3.84 -5.57 13.40
CA ASN A 42 -4.35 -4.34 14.01
C ASN A 42 -3.24 -3.60 14.77
N LYS A 43 -2.35 -4.32 15.47
CA LYS A 43 -1.23 -3.71 16.18
C LYS A 43 -0.19 -3.14 15.21
N VAL A 44 0.19 -3.93 14.20
CA VAL A 44 1.13 -3.47 13.16
C VAL A 44 0.60 -2.22 12.44
N LEU A 45 -0.70 -2.19 12.15
CA LEU A 45 -1.36 -1.04 11.55
C LEU A 45 -1.36 0.16 12.50
N ALA A 46 -1.72 -0.03 13.78
CA ALA A 46 -1.76 1.04 14.78
C ALA A 46 -0.39 1.73 14.93
N GLU A 47 0.70 0.95 15.02
CA GLU A 47 2.07 1.51 15.07
C GLU A 47 2.43 2.32 13.81
N THR A 48 1.90 1.92 12.65
CA THR A 48 2.11 2.67 11.40
C THR A 48 1.25 3.92 11.35
N LEU A 49 0.04 3.88 11.92
CA LEU A 49 -0.89 5.00 11.95
C LEU A 49 -0.34 6.21 12.69
N ASP A 50 0.44 6.04 13.75
CA ASP A 50 1.10 7.15 14.45
C ASP A 50 1.99 7.97 13.50
N LEU A 51 2.73 7.30 12.63
CA LEU A 51 3.58 7.94 11.62
C LEU A 51 2.73 8.57 10.50
N VAL A 52 1.70 7.86 10.05
CA VAL A 52 0.77 8.32 9.01
C VAL A 52 0.02 9.56 9.46
N GLU A 53 -0.43 9.63 10.71
CA GLU A 53 -1.09 10.81 11.28
C GLU A 53 -0.13 12.00 11.38
N HIS A 54 1.13 11.76 11.73
CA HIS A 54 2.13 12.81 11.74
C HIS A 54 2.33 13.42 10.34
N GLU A 55 2.45 12.60 9.33
CA GLU A 55 2.57 13.01 7.93
C GLU A 55 1.29 13.73 7.44
N ALA A 56 0.11 13.24 7.81
CA ALA A 56 -1.16 13.88 7.47
C ALA A 56 -1.29 15.29 8.05
N ARG A 57 -0.80 15.51 9.28
CA ARG A 57 -0.78 16.84 9.91
C ARG A 57 0.17 17.80 9.19
N ALA A 58 1.27 17.32 8.61
CA ALA A 58 2.17 18.11 7.80
C ALA A 58 1.57 18.51 6.45
N ARG A 59 0.67 17.67 5.92
CA ARG A 59 -0.10 17.89 4.70
C ARG A 59 -1.46 18.46 5.06
N SER A 60 -1.64 19.76 5.00
CA SER A 60 -2.85 20.48 5.42
C SER A 60 -4.14 19.84 4.86
N ASN A 61 -5.17 19.72 5.72
CA ASN A 61 -6.54 19.31 5.37
C ASN A 61 -6.78 17.83 5.04
N ILE A 62 -5.94 16.89 5.44
CA ILE A 62 -6.26 15.47 5.35
C ILE A 62 -6.81 14.97 6.68
N LYS A 63 -8.02 14.40 6.66
CA LYS A 63 -8.66 13.75 7.80
C LYS A 63 -8.46 12.24 7.72
N ILE A 64 -7.95 11.62 8.78
CA ILE A 64 -7.89 10.17 8.90
C ILE A 64 -9.07 9.69 9.75
N VAL A 65 -9.74 8.64 9.28
CA VAL A 65 -10.83 7.95 10.00
C VAL A 65 -10.48 6.47 10.08
N THR A 66 -10.46 5.91 11.28
CA THR A 66 -10.12 4.51 11.51
C THR A 66 -11.32 3.72 12.01
N SER A 67 -11.49 2.50 11.49
CA SER A 67 -12.50 1.52 11.93
C SER A 67 -11.86 0.14 11.97
N LEU A 68 -11.19 -0.16 13.08
CA LEU A 68 -10.48 -1.42 13.25
C LEU A 68 -11.41 -2.49 13.82
N ALA A 69 -11.22 -3.74 13.40
CA ALA A 69 -11.92 -4.89 13.96
C ALA A 69 -11.67 -4.99 15.47
N ALA A 70 -12.71 -5.33 16.24
CA ALA A 70 -12.61 -5.47 17.68
C ALA A 70 -11.75 -6.69 18.09
N ASP A 71 -11.77 -7.75 17.26
CA ASP A 71 -10.98 -8.94 17.46
C ASP A 71 -9.59 -8.81 16.84
N ALA A 72 -8.59 -9.45 17.43
CA ALA A 72 -7.24 -9.50 16.88
C ALA A 72 -7.23 -10.18 15.50
N LEU A 73 -6.59 -9.57 14.53
CA LEU A 73 -6.39 -10.13 13.20
C LEU A 73 -5.04 -10.83 13.10
N MET A 74 -4.98 -12.04 13.64
CA MET A 74 -3.74 -12.83 13.65
C MET A 74 -3.36 -13.29 12.25
N GLY A 75 -2.07 -13.27 11.93
CA GLY A 75 -1.52 -13.76 10.66
C GLY A 75 -0.01 -14.02 10.78
N GLN A 76 0.49 -14.88 9.88
CA GLN A 76 1.94 -15.12 9.73
C GLN A 76 2.50 -14.06 8.79
N VAL A 77 3.06 -13.00 9.33
CA VAL A 77 3.52 -11.85 8.54
C VAL A 77 4.87 -11.30 9.02
N ASP A 78 5.65 -10.79 8.08
CA ASP A 78 6.78 -9.93 8.39
C ASP A 78 6.25 -8.53 8.72
N GLN A 79 6.33 -8.15 9.98
CA GLN A 79 5.78 -6.89 10.48
C GLN A 79 6.42 -5.67 9.82
N ASN A 80 7.72 -5.72 9.52
CA ASN A 80 8.43 -4.59 8.88
C ASN A 80 7.95 -4.39 7.44
N GLN A 81 7.78 -5.48 6.71
CA GLN A 81 7.25 -5.44 5.35
C GLN A 81 5.78 -5.00 5.34
N MET A 82 4.96 -5.42 6.32
CA MET A 82 3.57 -4.95 6.45
C MET A 82 3.50 -3.46 6.77
N ARG A 83 4.35 -2.93 7.67
CA ARG A 83 4.44 -1.47 7.89
C ARG A 83 4.76 -0.72 6.60
N GLN A 84 5.66 -1.26 5.77
CA GLN A 84 5.96 -0.67 4.47
C GLN A 84 4.75 -0.67 3.52
N VAL A 85 3.96 -1.75 3.50
CA VAL A 85 2.71 -1.82 2.73
C VAL A 85 1.75 -0.72 3.17
N PHE A 86 1.47 -0.61 4.47
CA PHE A 86 0.52 0.34 5.01
C PHE A 86 0.96 1.78 4.80
N TRP A 87 2.26 2.05 5.02
CA TRP A 87 2.86 3.35 4.73
C TRP A 87 2.70 3.75 3.26
N ASN A 88 3.07 2.87 2.33
CA ASN A 88 3.00 3.17 0.90
C ASN A 88 1.56 3.43 0.43
N LEU A 89 0.58 2.68 0.95
CA LEU A 89 -0.83 2.92 0.63
C LEU A 89 -1.33 4.26 1.17
N ALA A 90 -0.95 4.61 2.42
CA ALA A 90 -1.31 5.89 3.01
C ALA A 90 -0.70 7.08 2.25
N ILE A 91 0.60 7.02 1.92
CA ILE A 91 1.26 8.08 1.16
C ILE A 91 0.65 8.22 -0.24
N ASN A 92 0.32 7.12 -0.90
CA ASN A 92 -0.37 7.18 -2.20
C ASN A 92 -1.74 7.86 -2.10
N ALA A 93 -2.50 7.58 -1.05
CA ALA A 93 -3.78 8.25 -0.79
C ALA A 93 -3.59 9.75 -0.55
N PHE A 94 -2.59 10.15 0.23
CA PHE A 94 -2.29 11.57 0.48
C PHE A 94 -1.90 12.30 -0.80
N ASP A 95 -1.08 11.69 -1.64
CA ASP A 95 -0.67 12.27 -2.91
C ASP A 95 -1.85 12.41 -3.90
N ALA A 96 -2.87 11.55 -3.78
CA ALA A 96 -4.10 11.66 -4.56
C ALA A 96 -5.07 12.75 -4.02
N MET A 97 -4.76 13.34 -2.86
CA MET A 97 -5.58 14.38 -2.21
C MET A 97 -4.80 15.70 -2.02
N PRO A 98 -4.29 16.34 -3.09
CA PRO A 98 -3.45 17.54 -2.99
C PRO A 98 -4.18 18.74 -2.37
N HIS A 99 -5.51 18.75 -2.40
CA HIS A 99 -6.34 19.81 -1.82
C HIS A 99 -6.99 19.43 -0.49
N GLY A 100 -6.53 18.32 0.12
CA GLY A 100 -7.15 17.74 1.29
C GLY A 100 -8.22 16.71 0.95
N GLY A 101 -8.74 16.06 1.98
CA GLY A 101 -9.73 15.00 1.82
C GLY A 101 -9.80 14.09 3.04
N GLN A 102 -10.33 12.89 2.84
CA GLN A 102 -10.45 11.89 3.89
C GLN A 102 -9.79 10.57 3.47
N LEU A 103 -8.95 10.03 4.35
CA LEU A 103 -8.46 8.67 4.29
C LEU A 103 -9.18 7.83 5.36
N GLU A 104 -9.99 6.89 4.94
CA GLU A 104 -10.60 5.88 5.80
C GLU A 104 -9.73 4.62 5.80
N ILE A 105 -9.39 4.13 7.00
CA ILE A 105 -8.61 2.91 7.19
C ILE A 105 -9.45 1.96 8.05
N ALA A 106 -9.76 0.79 7.50
CA ALA A 106 -10.58 -0.19 8.19
C ALA A 106 -9.93 -1.58 8.14
N THR A 107 -10.20 -2.40 9.17
CA THR A 107 -9.80 -3.80 9.19
C THR A 107 -11.00 -4.68 9.45
N ARG A 108 -11.01 -5.86 8.84
CA ARG A 108 -12.06 -6.85 9.06
C ARG A 108 -11.58 -8.26 8.73
N GLN A 109 -12.25 -9.23 9.31
CA GLN A 109 -12.08 -10.62 8.97
C GLN A 109 -13.18 -11.05 7.99
N ARG A 110 -12.83 -11.83 6.97
CA ARG A 110 -13.77 -12.33 5.98
C ARG A 110 -13.56 -13.82 5.73
N LYS A 111 -14.66 -14.58 5.69
CA LYS A 111 -14.65 -15.95 5.22
C LYS A 111 -14.86 -15.95 3.71
N ILE A 112 -13.99 -16.66 2.98
CA ILE A 112 -14.06 -16.82 1.53
C ILE A 112 -14.20 -18.29 1.17
N ASP A 113 -14.80 -18.57 0.04
CA ASP A 113 -14.80 -19.89 -0.58
C ASP A 113 -13.75 -19.91 -1.69
N ALA A 114 -12.71 -20.70 -1.51
CA ALA A 114 -11.64 -20.88 -2.45
C ALA A 114 -11.74 -22.30 -3.07
N GLY A 115 -12.61 -22.44 -4.07
CA GLY A 115 -12.80 -23.72 -4.78
C GLY A 115 -13.36 -24.84 -3.90
N GLY A 116 -14.36 -24.53 -3.06
CA GLY A 116 -15.00 -25.48 -2.13
C GLY A 116 -14.29 -25.60 -0.77
N ARG A 117 -13.18 -24.87 -0.56
CA ARG A 117 -12.52 -24.77 0.75
C ARG A 117 -12.82 -23.42 1.39
N LYS A 118 -13.36 -23.44 2.59
CA LYS A 118 -13.58 -22.21 3.37
C LYS A 118 -12.25 -21.76 3.95
N ALA A 119 -11.82 -20.54 3.60
CA ALA A 119 -10.64 -19.90 4.16
C ALA A 119 -11.06 -18.61 4.87
N THR A 120 -10.31 -18.25 5.90
CA THR A 120 -10.47 -16.96 6.59
C THR A 120 -9.34 -16.04 6.17
N VAL A 121 -9.68 -14.81 5.80
CA VAL A 121 -8.72 -13.79 5.40
C VAL A 121 -8.90 -12.53 6.24
N SER A 122 -7.81 -11.87 6.54
CA SER A 122 -7.79 -10.53 7.09
C SER A 122 -7.78 -9.52 5.94
N GLU A 123 -8.71 -8.59 5.94
CA GLU A 123 -8.76 -7.48 4.99
C GLU A 123 -8.37 -6.18 5.70
N VAL A 124 -7.37 -5.48 5.14
CA VAL A 124 -7.01 -4.11 5.53
C VAL A 124 -7.38 -3.19 4.37
N VAL A 125 -8.26 -2.24 4.63
CA VAL A 125 -8.87 -1.35 3.64
C VAL A 125 -8.30 0.04 3.80
N PHE A 126 -7.85 0.64 2.69
CA PHE A 126 -7.48 2.05 2.58
C PHE A 126 -8.40 2.68 1.53
N ARG A 127 -9.23 3.64 1.93
CA ARG A 127 -10.14 4.36 1.04
C ARG A 127 -9.88 5.84 1.12
N ASP A 128 -9.53 6.45 0.01
CA ASP A 128 -9.33 7.90 -0.13
C ASP A 128 -10.48 8.56 -0.90
N THR A 129 -10.62 9.85 -0.71
CA THR A 129 -11.54 10.72 -1.48
C THR A 129 -10.80 11.58 -2.50
N GLY A 130 -9.68 11.06 -3.02
CA GLY A 130 -8.79 11.78 -3.92
C GLY A 130 -9.24 11.79 -5.37
N GLU A 131 -8.29 12.08 -6.26
CA GLU A 131 -8.52 12.21 -7.71
C GLU A 131 -8.94 10.88 -8.37
N GLY A 132 -8.76 9.75 -7.69
CA GLY A 132 -9.01 8.44 -8.27
C GLY A 132 -8.00 8.05 -9.36
N ILE A 133 -8.26 6.90 -9.99
CA ILE A 133 -7.37 6.31 -11.00
C ILE A 133 -8.16 6.11 -12.30
N PRO A 134 -7.70 6.70 -13.41
CA PRO A 134 -8.29 6.46 -14.71
C PRO A 134 -8.29 4.98 -15.08
N ARG A 135 -9.40 4.47 -15.63
CA ARG A 135 -9.58 3.05 -15.94
C ARG A 135 -8.45 2.44 -16.78
N GLN A 136 -7.90 3.23 -17.72
CA GLN A 136 -6.78 2.82 -18.57
C GLN A 136 -5.45 2.59 -17.82
N ASN A 137 -5.35 3.06 -16.57
CA ASN A 137 -4.17 2.95 -15.73
C ASN A 137 -4.29 1.83 -14.70
N LEU A 138 -5.48 1.34 -14.37
CA LEU A 138 -5.72 0.33 -13.34
C LEU A 138 -4.87 -0.95 -13.52
N ASP A 139 -4.70 -1.41 -14.77
CA ASP A 139 -3.87 -2.58 -15.07
C ASP A 139 -2.36 -2.31 -14.97
N LYS A 140 -1.95 -1.04 -14.82
CA LYS A 140 -0.54 -0.63 -14.83
C LYS A 140 -0.02 -0.17 -13.48
N ILE A 141 -0.90 0.15 -12.53
CA ILE A 141 -0.51 0.77 -11.26
C ILE A 141 0.47 -0.05 -10.42
N PHE A 142 0.52 -1.38 -10.64
CA PHE A 142 1.45 -2.28 -9.97
C PHE A 142 2.71 -2.58 -10.78
N LEU A 143 2.82 -2.05 -12.00
CA LEU A 143 4.05 -2.20 -12.79
C LEU A 143 5.15 -1.32 -12.20
N PRO A 144 6.38 -1.85 -12.03
CA PRO A 144 7.51 -1.05 -11.58
C PRO A 144 7.74 0.15 -12.48
N PHE A 145 8.08 1.29 -11.88
CA PHE A 145 8.33 2.58 -12.56
C PHE A 145 7.10 3.22 -13.21
N PHE A 146 5.92 2.63 -13.10
CA PHE A 146 4.71 3.27 -13.58
C PHE A 146 4.26 4.35 -12.58
N THR A 147 4.19 5.58 -13.04
CA THR A 147 3.72 6.73 -12.26
C THR A 147 3.08 7.78 -13.14
N THR A 148 2.03 8.40 -12.64
CA THR A 148 1.41 9.60 -13.22
C THR A 148 1.87 10.87 -12.49
N LYS A 149 2.65 10.74 -11.41
CA LYS A 149 3.12 11.83 -10.56
C LYS A 149 4.45 12.37 -11.08
N THR A 150 4.61 13.70 -11.10
CA THR A 150 5.82 14.39 -11.58
C THR A 150 7.09 14.00 -10.80
N HIS A 151 6.93 13.64 -9.53
CA HIS A 151 8.05 13.32 -8.62
C HIS A 151 7.98 11.89 -8.05
N GLY A 152 7.09 11.06 -8.53
CA GLY A 152 6.98 9.66 -8.08
C GLY A 152 8.06 8.77 -8.69
N SER A 153 8.55 7.80 -7.94
CA SER A 153 9.45 6.74 -8.43
C SER A 153 8.70 5.65 -9.22
N GLY A 154 7.40 5.49 -8.97
CA GLY A 154 6.59 4.40 -9.51
C GLY A 154 6.91 3.03 -8.88
N LEU A 155 7.61 3.00 -7.75
CA LEU A 155 7.98 1.74 -7.08
C LEU A 155 7.09 1.41 -5.88
N GLY A 156 6.40 2.38 -5.29
CA GLY A 156 5.62 2.18 -4.06
C GLY A 156 4.54 1.11 -4.19
N LEU A 157 3.65 1.20 -5.19
CA LEU A 157 2.60 0.19 -5.40
C LEU A 157 3.14 -1.15 -5.91
N ALA A 158 4.23 -1.14 -6.70
CA ALA A 158 4.91 -2.37 -7.10
C ALA A 158 5.49 -3.11 -5.89
N ALA A 159 6.08 -2.38 -4.93
CA ALA A 159 6.55 -2.95 -3.67
C ALA A 159 5.39 -3.50 -2.82
N VAL A 160 4.27 -2.77 -2.73
CA VAL A 160 3.06 -3.23 -2.04
C VAL A 160 2.58 -4.57 -2.61
N HIS A 161 2.42 -4.65 -3.94
CA HIS A 161 1.97 -5.87 -4.61
C HIS A 161 2.92 -7.03 -4.31
N ARG A 162 4.23 -6.83 -4.49
CA ARG A 162 5.25 -7.85 -4.24
C ARG A 162 5.26 -8.35 -2.79
N ILE A 163 5.21 -7.44 -1.83
CA ILE A 163 5.20 -7.80 -0.40
C ILE A 163 3.97 -8.64 -0.08
N VAL A 164 2.80 -8.21 -0.53
CA VAL A 164 1.54 -8.94 -0.28
C VAL A 164 1.56 -10.32 -0.94
N ASP A 165 2.10 -10.44 -2.17
CA ASP A 165 2.25 -11.73 -2.86
C ASP A 165 3.20 -12.67 -2.11
N LEU A 166 4.33 -12.15 -1.59
CA LEU A 166 5.26 -12.94 -0.75
C LEU A 166 4.60 -13.49 0.52
N HIS A 167 3.59 -12.81 1.04
CA HIS A 167 2.78 -13.25 2.19
C HIS A 167 1.61 -14.16 1.79
N GLY A 168 1.54 -14.60 0.52
CA GLY A 168 0.43 -15.42 0.00
C GLY A 168 -0.90 -14.69 -0.07
N GLY A 169 -0.88 -13.37 0.03
CA GLY A 169 -2.05 -12.50 -0.05
C GLY A 169 -2.32 -11.97 -1.45
N TRP A 170 -3.27 -11.06 -1.56
CA TRP A 170 -3.58 -10.32 -2.80
C TRP A 170 -4.15 -8.94 -2.49
N ILE A 171 -4.18 -8.08 -3.50
CA ILE A 171 -4.72 -6.73 -3.40
C ILE A 171 -5.91 -6.59 -4.35
N LYS A 172 -6.99 -5.96 -3.86
CA LYS A 172 -8.10 -5.51 -4.70
C LYS A 172 -8.07 -4.01 -4.78
N VAL A 173 -8.41 -3.47 -5.95
CA VAL A 173 -8.50 -2.04 -6.18
C VAL A 173 -9.85 -1.72 -6.81
N ASP A 174 -10.56 -0.77 -6.22
CA ASP A 174 -11.74 -0.14 -6.81
C ASP A 174 -11.49 1.36 -6.83
N SER A 175 -11.57 1.96 -8.02
CA SER A 175 -11.29 3.38 -8.18
C SER A 175 -12.01 3.94 -9.40
N ARG A 176 -12.47 5.17 -9.25
CA ARG A 176 -13.04 5.97 -10.33
C ARG A 176 -12.42 7.36 -10.32
N GLU A 177 -12.08 7.83 -11.50
CA GLU A 177 -11.53 9.17 -11.66
C GLU A 177 -12.51 10.22 -11.12
N GLY A 178 -12.02 11.08 -10.22
CA GLY A 178 -12.78 12.10 -9.51
C GLY A 178 -13.57 11.62 -8.28
N GLU A 179 -13.61 10.30 -7.99
CA GLU A 179 -14.38 9.74 -6.87
C GLU A 179 -13.50 9.12 -5.77
N GLY A 180 -12.16 9.07 -5.99
CA GLY A 180 -11.20 8.47 -5.08
C GLY A 180 -10.88 7.01 -5.38
N SER A 181 -10.15 6.37 -4.47
CA SER A 181 -9.72 4.98 -4.64
C SER A 181 -9.90 4.18 -3.35
N GLN A 182 -10.09 2.87 -3.51
CA GLN A 182 -10.11 1.91 -2.43
C GLN A 182 -9.14 0.78 -2.73
N PHE A 183 -8.16 0.60 -1.85
CA PHE A 183 -7.23 -0.53 -1.87
C PHE A 183 -7.58 -1.47 -0.73
N ILE A 184 -7.68 -2.77 -1.01
CA ILE A 184 -7.96 -3.80 -0.01
C ILE A 184 -6.83 -4.82 -0.06
N VAL A 185 -6.03 -4.86 0.99
CA VAL A 185 -5.00 -5.89 1.21
C VAL A 185 -5.68 -7.09 1.87
N CYS A 186 -5.58 -8.24 1.24
CA CYS A 186 -6.16 -9.49 1.72
C CYS A 186 -5.04 -10.47 2.10
N LEU A 187 -4.98 -10.88 3.35
CA LEU A 187 -3.96 -11.79 3.88
C LEU A 187 -4.63 -13.05 4.45
N PRO A 188 -4.24 -14.27 4.02
CA PRO A 188 -4.77 -15.50 4.61
C PRO A 188 -4.26 -15.70 6.04
N HIS A 189 -5.11 -16.25 6.90
CA HIS A 189 -4.75 -16.53 8.32
C HIS A 189 -3.69 -17.62 8.48
N SER A 190 -3.69 -18.60 7.58
CA SER A 190 -2.68 -19.65 7.52
C SER A 190 -2.19 -19.80 6.10
N VAL A 191 -0.89 -19.74 5.92
CA VAL A 191 -0.25 -20.18 4.69
C VAL A 191 -0.04 -21.67 4.82
N ASP A 192 -1.08 -22.48 4.54
CA ASP A 192 -0.85 -23.88 4.24
C ASP A 192 0.09 -23.94 3.05
N ALA A 193 1.28 -24.46 3.23
CA ALA A 193 2.41 -24.48 2.28
C ALA A 193 2.12 -25.20 0.94
N GLY A 194 0.88 -25.41 0.59
CA GLY A 194 0.39 -26.02 -0.64
C GLY A 194 -0.75 -25.31 -1.34
N VAL A 195 -1.30 -24.25 -0.76
CA VAL A 195 -2.48 -23.58 -1.34
C VAL A 195 -2.11 -22.12 -1.64
N ARG A 196 -1.49 -21.90 -2.79
CA ARG A 196 -1.59 -20.60 -3.47
C ARG A 196 -3.05 -20.45 -3.88
N LEU A 197 -3.85 -19.80 -3.06
CA LEU A 197 -5.30 -19.69 -3.24
C LEU A 197 -5.70 -19.00 -4.57
N TRP A 198 -4.75 -18.50 -5.37
CA TRP A 198 -5.02 -17.62 -6.53
C TRP A 198 -4.07 -17.74 -7.72
N HIS A 199 -3.41 -18.89 -7.97
CA HIS A 199 -2.52 -19.06 -9.14
C HIS A 199 -3.06 -19.88 -10.29
N GLU A 200 -4.37 -19.99 -10.44
CA GLU A 200 -4.95 -20.50 -11.67
C GLU A 200 -5.64 -19.39 -12.48
N GLY A 201 -4.85 -18.65 -13.27
CA GLY A 201 -5.32 -17.98 -14.47
C GLY A 201 -6.22 -16.76 -14.34
N ARG A 202 -6.35 -16.15 -13.16
CA ARG A 202 -7.12 -14.90 -12.99
C ARG A 202 -6.26 -13.85 -12.31
N GLU A 203 -5.91 -12.84 -13.06
CA GLU A 203 -5.32 -11.61 -12.51
C GLU A 203 -6.31 -11.04 -11.48
N PRO A 204 -5.97 -11.00 -10.17
CA PRO A 204 -6.93 -10.66 -9.11
C PRO A 204 -7.47 -9.22 -9.16
N TRP A 205 -6.88 -8.36 -10.00
CA TRP A 205 -7.32 -6.96 -10.21
C TRP A 205 -8.33 -6.79 -11.35
N LYS A 206 -8.66 -7.85 -12.12
CA LYS A 206 -9.46 -7.73 -13.35
C LYS A 206 -10.97 -7.92 -13.20
N ARG A 207 -11.57 -7.85 -12.02
CA ARG A 207 -13.04 -7.80 -11.91
C ARG A 207 -13.50 -7.25 -10.56
N PHE A 208 -14.00 -6.03 -10.65
CA PHE A 208 -15.34 -5.72 -10.08
C PHE A 208 -16.00 -4.67 -10.96
#